data_7cecb0f53553e0d7460802dff67ea0c4
#
_entry.id   7cecb0f53553e0d7460802dff67ea0c4
#
_cell.length_a   1.000
_cell.length_b   1.000
_cell.length_c   1.000
_cell.angle_alpha   90.00
_cell.angle_beta   90.00
_cell.angle_gamma   90.00
#
_symmetry.space_group_name_H-M   'P 1'
#
loop_
_entity.id
_entity.type
_entity.pdbx_description
1 polymer ?
#
loop_
_entity_poly.entity_id
_entity_poly.type
_entity_poly.pdbx_seq_one_letter_code
_entity_poly.pdbx_strand_id
1 'polypeptide(L)'
;MRNRILIALAVILLLAGLGVLLYPTYKTAAVREQERQEIAAFEEYRATATAPTAESNPVALTDEPSETVAPSETETAERIFPELWEACVAFNEQLPGTQRTAYSADSLRRPSIKASDYGWEQEAFGYISIPAAEIEAPLYLGANSANMNKGGAILGQTSMPIGGKSTNCVIAGHRTWSGAIQFKGLEKLQVGDEVRLTNPWETLTYHVIETKIVLPDTVDEIMVQEGRDLLTVFTCTSPNTRRYMVICEREIEEGASKTWNWILLPWVASPLR
;
A
#
# COMPACT_ATOMS: atom_id res chain seq x y z
N MET A 1 -9.00 55.89 25.12
CA MET A 1 -9.39 55.16 23.86
C MET A 1 -8.17 54.50 23.19
N ARG A 2 -7.06 55.18 22.94
CA ARG A 2 -5.85 54.68 22.24
C ARG A 2 -5.33 53.37 22.82
N ASN A 3 -5.19 53.19 24.12
CA ASN A 3 -4.69 51.96 24.74
C ASN A 3 -5.64 50.75 24.56
N ARG A 4 -6.96 50.96 24.57
CA ARG A 4 -7.94 49.89 24.34
C ARG A 4 -7.89 49.38 22.89
N ILE A 5 -7.67 50.31 21.93
CA ILE A 5 -7.49 49.94 20.51
C ILE A 5 -6.19 49.18 20.30
N LEU A 6 -5.07 49.58 20.93
CA LEU A 6 -3.80 48.87 20.84
C LEU A 6 -3.87 47.46 21.43
N ILE A 7 -4.55 47.30 22.59
CA ILE A 7 -4.77 45.97 23.20
C ILE A 7 -5.62 45.10 22.28
N ALA A 8 -6.70 45.61 21.73
CA ALA A 8 -7.55 44.87 20.80
C ALA A 8 -6.75 44.43 19.57
N LEU A 9 -5.95 45.30 18.99
CA LEU A 9 -5.09 44.99 17.85
C LEU A 9 -4.06 43.91 18.20
N ALA A 10 -3.42 43.99 19.36
CA ALA A 10 -2.47 43.00 19.84
C ALA A 10 -3.12 41.61 20.02
N VAL A 11 -4.34 41.56 20.56
CA VAL A 11 -5.11 40.31 20.72
C VAL A 11 -5.49 39.73 19.38
N ILE A 12 -5.92 40.54 18.41
CA ILE A 12 -6.24 40.08 17.06
C ILE A 12 -4.99 39.46 16.36
N LEU A 13 -3.84 40.16 16.46
CA LEU A 13 -2.59 39.69 15.91
C LEU A 13 -2.11 38.37 16.55
N LEU A 14 -2.28 38.26 17.89
CA LEU A 14 -1.97 37.06 18.63
C LEU A 14 -2.84 35.88 18.16
N LEU A 15 -4.15 36.08 18.04
CA LEU A 15 -5.10 35.06 17.58
C LEU A 15 -4.83 34.67 16.14
N ALA A 16 -4.54 35.64 15.27
CA ALA A 16 -4.16 35.38 13.89
C ALA A 16 -2.85 34.55 13.80
N GLY A 17 -1.83 34.94 14.59
CA GLY A 17 -0.57 34.20 14.68
C GLY A 17 -0.75 32.76 15.18
N LEU A 18 -1.60 32.58 16.22
CA LEU A 18 -1.94 31.24 16.73
C LEU A 18 -2.71 30.40 15.67
N GLY A 19 -3.63 31.05 14.95
CA GLY A 19 -4.36 30.41 13.86
C GLY A 19 -3.43 29.90 12.75
N VAL A 20 -2.44 30.70 12.33
CA VAL A 20 -1.42 30.28 11.35
C VAL A 20 -0.56 29.12 11.88
N LEU A 21 -0.20 29.17 13.16
CA LEU A 21 0.61 28.12 13.80
C LEU A 21 -0.15 26.78 13.89
N LEU A 22 -1.46 26.82 14.19
CA LEU A 22 -2.29 25.61 14.34
C LEU A 22 -2.84 25.08 13.01
N TYR A 23 -2.79 25.90 11.94
CA TYR A 23 -3.35 25.53 10.64
C TYR A 23 -2.81 24.20 10.06
N PRO A 24 -1.49 23.92 10.06
CA PRO A 24 -0.96 22.65 9.53
C PRO A 24 -1.45 21.43 10.33
N THR A 25 -1.56 21.56 11.65
CA THR A 25 -2.06 20.49 12.52
C THR A 25 -3.52 20.17 12.23
N TYR A 26 -4.35 21.22 12.12
CA TYR A 26 -5.75 21.07 11.75
C TYR A 26 -5.92 20.44 10.37
N LYS A 27 -5.16 20.90 9.38
CA LYS A 27 -5.22 20.35 8.02
C LYS A 27 -4.79 18.87 7.97
N THR A 28 -3.74 18.51 8.69
CA THR A 28 -3.29 17.11 8.78
C THR A 28 -4.37 16.24 9.42
N ALA A 29 -5.02 16.70 10.50
CA ALA A 29 -6.10 15.95 11.13
C ALA A 29 -7.31 15.77 10.20
N ALA A 30 -7.68 16.81 9.45
CA ALA A 30 -8.79 16.75 8.49
C ALA A 30 -8.51 15.79 7.32
N VAL A 31 -7.28 15.77 6.78
CA VAL A 31 -6.88 14.84 5.72
C VAL A 31 -6.88 13.41 6.24
N ARG A 32 -6.31 13.16 7.43
CA ARG A 32 -6.31 11.81 8.05
C ARG A 32 -7.72 11.30 8.32
N GLU A 33 -8.66 12.19 8.66
CA GLU A 33 -10.06 11.81 8.85
C GLU A 33 -10.71 11.40 7.52
N GLN A 34 -10.43 12.14 6.44
CA GLN A 34 -10.88 11.77 5.10
C GLN A 34 -10.28 10.44 4.64
N GLU A 35 -8.97 10.23 4.83
CA GLU A 35 -8.29 8.98 4.51
C GLU A 35 -8.91 7.79 5.27
N ARG A 36 -9.24 7.95 6.56
CA ARG A 36 -9.94 6.91 7.33
C ARG A 36 -11.34 6.59 6.80
N GLN A 37 -12.09 7.60 6.38
CA GLN A 37 -13.42 7.40 5.79
C GLN A 37 -13.35 6.63 4.47
N GLU A 38 -12.37 6.93 3.63
CA GLU A 38 -12.12 6.19 2.38
C GLU A 38 -11.72 4.73 2.65
N ILE A 39 -10.86 4.49 3.65
CA ILE A 39 -10.46 3.14 4.07
C ILE A 39 -11.66 2.39 4.64
N ALA A 40 -12.48 3.03 5.48
CA ALA A 40 -13.69 2.41 6.03
C ALA A 40 -14.69 2.03 4.93
N ALA A 41 -14.89 2.88 3.93
CA ALA A 41 -15.75 2.60 2.78
C ALA A 41 -15.20 1.44 1.93
N PHE A 42 -13.87 1.35 1.75
CA PHE A 42 -13.21 0.22 1.09
C PHE A 42 -13.47 -1.10 1.86
N GLU A 43 -13.27 -1.11 3.18
CA GLU A 43 -13.47 -2.30 4.02
C GLU A 43 -14.94 -2.73 4.05
N GLU A 44 -15.88 -1.80 4.12
CA GLU A 44 -17.31 -2.09 4.07
C GLU A 44 -17.68 -2.74 2.72
N TYR A 45 -17.19 -2.17 1.61
CA TYR A 45 -17.43 -2.72 0.28
C TYR A 45 -16.84 -4.13 0.13
N ARG A 46 -15.60 -4.34 0.58
CA ARG A 46 -14.95 -5.64 0.58
C ARG A 46 -15.72 -6.68 1.40
N ALA A 47 -16.17 -6.32 2.59
CA ALA A 47 -16.95 -7.19 3.44
C ALA A 47 -18.31 -7.57 2.82
N THR A 48 -18.98 -6.61 2.15
CA THR A 48 -20.24 -6.85 1.45
C THR A 48 -20.04 -7.79 0.26
N ALA A 49 -18.95 -7.63 -0.49
CA ALA A 49 -18.64 -8.51 -1.62
C ALA A 49 -18.24 -9.94 -1.19
N THR A 50 -17.73 -10.10 0.04
CA THR A 50 -17.34 -11.41 0.61
C THR A 50 -18.53 -12.12 1.27
N ALA A 51 -19.66 -11.42 1.55
CA ALA A 51 -20.83 -12.04 2.16
C ALA A 51 -21.42 -13.10 1.22
N PRO A 52 -21.72 -14.32 1.69
CA PRO A 52 -22.35 -15.35 0.85
C PRO A 52 -23.69 -14.84 0.34
N THR A 53 -23.87 -14.85 -0.97
CA THR A 53 -25.15 -14.51 -1.60
C THR A 53 -26.20 -15.47 -1.07
N ALA A 54 -27.20 -14.97 -0.35
CA ALA A 54 -28.26 -15.77 0.29
C ALA A 54 -29.29 -16.30 -0.75
N GLU A 55 -28.81 -16.85 -1.86
CA GLU A 55 -29.60 -17.58 -2.86
C GLU A 55 -28.96 -18.95 -3.14
N SER A 56 -28.89 -19.81 -2.13
CA SER A 56 -28.82 -21.25 -2.35
C SER A 56 -30.10 -21.89 -1.75
N ASN A 57 -30.97 -22.36 -2.62
CA ASN A 57 -32.15 -23.15 -2.33
C ASN A 57 -31.89 -24.17 -1.22
N PRO A 58 -32.81 -24.38 -0.27
CA PRO A 58 -32.70 -25.48 0.66
C PRO A 58 -32.95 -26.80 -0.09
N VAL A 59 -31.87 -27.51 -0.40
CA VAL A 59 -32.00 -28.92 -0.80
C VAL A 59 -32.41 -29.74 0.42
N ALA A 60 -33.51 -30.43 0.27
CA ALA A 60 -34.12 -31.27 1.27
C ALA A 60 -33.15 -32.32 1.81
N LEU A 61 -33.16 -32.45 3.14
CA LEU A 61 -32.54 -33.54 3.88
C LEU A 61 -33.11 -34.90 3.42
N THR A 62 -32.25 -35.75 2.87
CA THR A 62 -32.45 -37.20 2.86
C THR A 62 -31.33 -37.83 3.66
N ASP A 63 -31.72 -38.47 4.77
CA ASP A 63 -30.87 -39.31 5.60
C ASP A 63 -30.38 -40.53 4.82
N GLU A 64 -29.07 -40.73 4.71
CA GLU A 64 -28.45 -42.05 4.76
C GLU A 64 -26.98 -41.94 5.23
N PRO A 65 -26.48 -42.85 6.06
CA PRO A 65 -25.13 -42.78 6.62
C PRO A 65 -24.17 -43.63 5.81
N SER A 66 -23.08 -43.08 5.33
CA SER A 66 -21.90 -43.90 4.94
C SER A 66 -20.62 -43.13 4.85
N GLU A 67 -19.65 -43.69 5.55
CA GLU A 67 -18.20 -43.75 5.31
C GLU A 67 -17.34 -42.51 5.47
N THR A 68 -16.45 -42.67 6.39
CA THR A 68 -15.17 -42.01 6.68
C THR A 68 -14.38 -41.72 5.41
N VAL A 69 -14.31 -40.45 5.00
CA VAL A 69 -13.34 -39.97 4.04
C VAL A 69 -12.40 -39.02 4.76
N ALA A 70 -11.09 -39.25 4.59
CA ALA A 70 -9.99 -38.46 5.13
C ALA A 70 -10.08 -36.99 4.75
N PRO A 71 -9.52 -36.05 5.56
CA PRO A 71 -9.52 -34.63 5.24
C PRO A 71 -8.56 -34.37 4.08
N SER A 72 -9.12 -34.20 2.91
CA SER A 72 -8.44 -33.71 1.73
C SER A 72 -9.18 -32.48 1.24
N GLU A 73 -8.38 -31.48 0.89
CA GLU A 73 -8.73 -30.27 0.19
C GLU A 73 -9.14 -29.08 1.05
N THR A 74 -8.17 -28.21 1.20
CA THR A 74 -8.35 -26.81 1.57
C THR A 74 -9.46 -26.24 0.69
N GLU A 75 -10.60 -25.98 1.31
CA GLU A 75 -11.74 -25.28 0.72
C GLU A 75 -11.23 -23.92 0.25
N THR A 76 -10.96 -23.79 -1.05
CA THR A 76 -10.59 -22.52 -1.68
C THR A 76 -11.87 -21.67 -1.63
N ALA A 77 -12.03 -20.87 -0.59
CA ALA A 77 -13.10 -19.88 -0.54
C ALA A 77 -13.11 -19.14 -1.88
N GLU A 78 -14.26 -19.13 -2.55
CA GLU A 78 -14.40 -18.49 -3.86
C GLU A 78 -13.98 -17.03 -3.74
N ARG A 79 -12.92 -16.65 -4.47
CA ARG A 79 -12.33 -15.31 -4.38
C ARG A 79 -13.31 -14.28 -4.93
N ILE A 80 -13.55 -13.19 -4.20
CA ILE A 80 -14.35 -12.08 -4.72
C ILE A 80 -13.68 -11.50 -5.98
N PHE A 81 -14.46 -11.08 -6.96
CA PHE A 81 -13.97 -10.53 -8.25
C PHE A 81 -12.88 -11.41 -8.91
N PRO A 82 -13.16 -12.69 -9.22
CA PRO A 82 -12.14 -13.62 -9.72
C PRO A 82 -11.52 -13.15 -11.05
N GLU A 83 -12.30 -12.56 -11.95
CA GLU A 83 -11.80 -12.04 -13.23
C GLU A 83 -10.83 -10.87 -13.03
N LEU A 84 -11.07 -10.01 -12.02
CA LEU A 84 -10.15 -8.92 -11.67
C LEU A 84 -8.83 -9.48 -11.13
N TRP A 85 -8.91 -10.52 -10.30
CA TRP A 85 -7.72 -11.19 -9.79
C TRP A 85 -6.89 -11.78 -10.93
N GLU A 86 -7.51 -12.53 -11.83
CA GLU A 86 -6.84 -13.14 -12.99
C GLU A 86 -6.20 -12.08 -13.89
N ALA A 87 -6.89 -10.96 -14.12
CA ALA A 87 -6.34 -9.83 -14.87
C ALA A 87 -5.11 -9.22 -14.18
N CYS A 88 -5.12 -9.09 -12.85
CA CYS A 88 -3.96 -8.62 -12.08
C CYS A 88 -2.79 -9.60 -12.15
N VAL A 89 -3.04 -10.89 -12.04
CA VAL A 89 -2.02 -11.95 -12.19
C VAL A 89 -1.41 -11.90 -13.58
N ALA A 90 -2.23 -11.96 -14.63
CA ALA A 90 -1.78 -11.93 -16.02
C ALA A 90 -0.96 -10.66 -16.34
N PHE A 91 -1.36 -9.50 -15.80
CA PHE A 91 -0.59 -8.28 -15.94
C PHE A 91 0.79 -8.40 -15.27
N ASN A 92 0.85 -8.87 -14.04
CA ASN A 92 2.11 -9.02 -13.30
C ASN A 92 3.06 -10.01 -13.99
N GLU A 93 2.55 -11.10 -14.55
CA GLU A 93 3.35 -12.09 -15.29
C GLU A 93 3.96 -11.54 -16.58
N GLN A 94 3.23 -10.67 -17.29
CA GLN A 94 3.69 -10.07 -18.55
C GLN A 94 4.65 -8.88 -18.33
N LEU A 95 4.56 -8.23 -17.17
CA LEU A 95 5.25 -6.98 -16.87
C LEU A 95 6.78 -7.05 -17.02
N PRO A 96 7.51 -8.09 -16.54
CA PRO A 96 8.97 -8.15 -16.65
C PRO A 96 9.49 -8.04 -18.09
N GLY A 97 8.74 -8.60 -19.04
CA GLY A 97 9.10 -8.56 -20.47
C GLY A 97 8.79 -7.25 -21.17
N THR A 98 7.89 -6.43 -20.64
CA THR A 98 7.35 -5.24 -21.32
C THR A 98 7.66 -3.92 -20.60
N GLN A 99 7.98 -3.96 -19.30
CA GLN A 99 8.07 -2.79 -18.44
C GLN A 99 8.99 -1.71 -18.97
N ARG A 100 10.21 -2.04 -19.38
CA ARG A 100 11.19 -1.06 -19.89
C ARG A 100 10.74 -0.36 -21.17
N THR A 101 10.04 -1.07 -22.05
CA THR A 101 9.56 -0.53 -23.32
C THR A 101 8.28 0.28 -23.17
N ALA A 102 7.44 -0.06 -22.20
CA ALA A 102 6.20 0.63 -21.90
C ALA A 102 6.38 1.84 -20.96
N TYR A 103 7.57 2.00 -20.37
CA TYR A 103 7.86 3.07 -19.42
C TYR A 103 7.80 4.45 -20.07
N SER A 104 6.99 5.33 -19.50
CA SER A 104 6.95 6.76 -19.80
C SER A 104 6.31 7.53 -18.64
N ALA A 105 6.57 8.82 -18.54
CA ALA A 105 5.94 9.65 -17.52
C ALA A 105 4.40 9.66 -17.62
N ASP A 106 3.85 9.46 -18.80
CA ASP A 106 2.40 9.36 -19.01
C ASP A 106 1.85 7.98 -18.60
N SER A 107 2.56 6.89 -18.93
CA SER A 107 2.14 5.54 -18.57
C SER A 107 2.09 5.33 -17.05
N LEU A 108 2.99 5.96 -16.28
CA LEU A 108 2.96 5.91 -14.81
C LEU A 108 1.70 6.56 -14.21
N ARG A 109 1.12 7.52 -14.90
CA ARG A 109 -0.08 8.25 -14.45
C ARG A 109 -1.38 7.52 -14.70
N ARG A 110 -1.37 6.56 -15.61
CA ARG A 110 -2.57 5.79 -15.98
C ARG A 110 -2.63 4.51 -15.17
N PRO A 111 -3.83 4.03 -14.79
CA PRO A 111 -3.95 2.72 -14.19
C PRO A 111 -3.47 1.63 -15.16
N SER A 112 -2.77 0.62 -14.65
CA SER A 112 -2.36 -0.55 -15.45
C SER A 112 -3.56 -1.39 -15.86
N ILE A 113 -4.56 -1.46 -15.00
CA ILE A 113 -5.82 -2.16 -15.19
C ILE A 113 -6.94 -1.19 -14.80
N LYS A 114 -8.01 -1.17 -15.58
CA LYS A 114 -9.24 -0.44 -15.23
C LYS A 114 -10.15 -1.40 -14.45
N ALA A 115 -10.05 -1.33 -13.12
CA ALA A 115 -10.71 -2.26 -12.22
C ALA A 115 -12.25 -2.28 -12.36
N SER A 116 -12.86 -1.16 -12.77
CA SER A 116 -14.31 -1.08 -13.05
C SER A 116 -14.77 -1.96 -14.22
N ASP A 117 -13.88 -2.34 -15.14
CA ASP A 117 -14.24 -3.25 -16.24
C ASP A 117 -14.45 -4.70 -15.74
N TYR A 118 -14.07 -4.96 -14.48
CA TYR A 118 -14.20 -6.24 -13.78
C TYR A 118 -15.12 -6.15 -12.55
N GLY A 119 -15.99 -5.15 -12.50
CA GLY A 119 -16.99 -5.00 -11.43
C GLY A 119 -16.51 -4.31 -10.15
N TRP A 120 -15.25 -3.88 -10.08
CA TRP A 120 -14.77 -3.11 -8.93
C TRP A 120 -15.18 -1.64 -9.06
N GLU A 121 -16.16 -1.21 -8.26
CA GLU A 121 -16.76 0.13 -8.37
C GLU A 121 -16.15 1.18 -7.43
N GLN A 122 -15.28 0.77 -6.50
CA GLN A 122 -14.61 1.70 -5.59
C GLN A 122 -13.47 2.45 -6.29
N GLU A 123 -13.26 3.71 -5.91
CA GLU A 123 -12.11 4.48 -6.38
C GLU A 123 -10.80 3.97 -5.75
N ALA A 124 -10.81 3.67 -4.44
CA ALA A 124 -9.67 3.07 -3.75
C ALA A 124 -9.55 1.58 -4.12
N PHE A 125 -8.36 1.15 -4.48
CA PHE A 125 -8.04 -0.25 -4.78
C PHE A 125 -7.46 -0.98 -3.56
N GLY A 126 -7.28 -0.29 -2.47
CA GLY A 126 -6.73 -0.80 -1.22
C GLY A 126 -6.25 0.33 -0.33
N TYR A 127 -5.42 -0.01 0.63
CA TYR A 127 -4.75 0.97 1.47
C TYR A 127 -3.38 0.46 1.95
N ILE A 128 -2.52 1.39 2.35
CA ILE A 128 -1.22 1.11 2.95
C ILE A 128 -1.23 1.55 4.42
N SER A 129 -0.66 0.72 5.28
CA SER A 129 -0.43 1.02 6.69
C SER A 129 1.05 0.85 7.03
N ILE A 130 1.66 1.91 7.55
CA ILE A 130 3.08 1.96 7.94
C ILE A 130 3.17 2.53 9.36
N PRO A 131 3.03 1.69 10.41
CA PRO A 131 2.93 2.14 11.79
C PRO A 131 4.11 3.00 12.25
N ALA A 132 5.35 2.61 11.92
CA ALA A 132 6.56 3.35 12.30
C ALA A 132 6.66 4.75 11.68
N ALA A 133 5.97 4.98 10.56
CA ALA A 133 5.88 6.26 9.88
C ALA A 133 4.60 7.05 10.22
N GLU A 134 3.67 6.47 10.99
CA GLU A 134 2.33 7.03 11.26
C GLU A 134 1.55 7.31 9.97
N ILE A 135 1.70 6.44 8.96
CA ILE A 135 1.02 6.54 7.67
C ILE A 135 -0.06 5.46 7.60
N GLU A 136 -1.27 5.89 7.28
CA GLU A 136 -2.38 5.05 6.88
C GLU A 136 -3.12 5.80 5.77
N ALA A 137 -3.07 5.28 4.54
CA ALA A 137 -3.55 6.01 3.37
C ALA A 137 -4.23 5.09 2.35
N PRO A 138 -5.37 5.51 1.77
CA PRO A 138 -5.99 4.79 0.67
C PRO A 138 -5.07 4.79 -0.56
N LEU A 139 -5.18 3.74 -1.38
CA LEU A 139 -4.39 3.53 -2.58
C LEU A 139 -5.27 3.57 -3.84
N TYR A 140 -4.81 4.31 -4.83
CA TYR A 140 -5.50 4.49 -6.09
C TYR A 140 -4.63 4.02 -7.25
N LEU A 141 -5.24 3.43 -8.29
CA LEU A 141 -4.53 2.99 -9.49
C LEU A 141 -4.19 4.16 -10.40
N GLY A 142 -2.90 4.30 -10.76
CA GLY A 142 -2.36 5.37 -11.59
C GLY A 142 -1.92 6.61 -10.81
N ALA A 143 -0.65 7.02 -10.96
CA ALA A 143 -0.06 8.13 -10.22
C ALA A 143 -0.37 9.50 -10.85
N ASN A 144 -1.65 9.78 -11.12
CA ASN A 144 -2.11 11.10 -11.54
C ASN A 144 -2.32 12.05 -10.34
N SER A 145 -2.43 13.33 -10.60
CA SER A 145 -2.57 14.36 -9.56
C SER A 145 -3.84 14.19 -8.72
N ALA A 146 -4.95 13.74 -9.30
CA ALA A 146 -6.20 13.55 -8.57
C ALA A 146 -6.05 12.46 -7.51
N ASN A 147 -5.46 11.31 -7.86
CA ASN A 147 -5.21 10.19 -6.97
C ASN A 147 -4.20 10.55 -5.87
N MET A 148 -3.08 11.15 -6.25
CA MET A 148 -2.04 11.55 -5.28
C MET A 148 -2.53 12.62 -4.27
N ASN A 149 -3.52 13.42 -4.63
CA ASN A 149 -4.11 14.40 -3.70
C ASN A 149 -5.00 13.76 -2.64
N LYS A 150 -5.51 12.55 -2.89
CA LYS A 150 -6.41 11.81 -2.00
C LYS A 150 -5.64 10.85 -1.07
N GLY A 151 -4.48 10.34 -1.50
CA GLY A 151 -3.70 9.35 -0.73
C GLY A 151 -2.46 8.89 -1.49
N GLY A 152 -2.13 7.60 -1.39
CA GLY A 152 -1.09 6.96 -2.18
C GLY A 152 -1.59 6.56 -3.57
N ALA A 153 -0.72 6.64 -4.56
CA ALA A 153 -1.04 6.25 -5.92
C ALA A 153 -0.08 5.16 -6.43
N ILE A 154 -0.63 4.05 -6.88
CA ILE A 154 0.12 2.96 -7.50
C ILE A 154 0.50 3.38 -8.91
N LEU A 155 1.79 3.34 -9.22
CA LEU A 155 2.29 3.73 -10.54
C LEU A 155 1.80 2.75 -11.60
N GLY A 156 1.31 3.27 -12.71
CA GLY A 156 1.09 2.46 -13.90
C GLY A 156 2.40 1.83 -14.39
N GLN A 157 2.32 0.71 -15.07
CA GLN A 157 3.50 -0.06 -15.53
C GLN A 157 4.43 -0.52 -14.40
N THR A 158 3.90 -0.63 -13.18
CA THR A 158 4.50 -1.40 -12.08
C THR A 158 3.52 -2.48 -11.65
N SER A 159 3.96 -3.44 -10.83
CA SER A 159 3.11 -4.58 -10.47
C SER A 159 1.82 -4.15 -9.79
N MET A 160 0.73 -4.82 -10.09
CA MET A 160 -0.52 -4.73 -9.33
C MET A 160 -0.26 -5.17 -7.89
N PRO A 161 -0.98 -4.60 -6.91
CA PRO A 161 -0.71 -4.76 -5.47
C PRO A 161 -1.22 -6.11 -4.92
N ILE A 162 -0.91 -7.21 -5.60
CA ILE A 162 -1.30 -8.57 -5.21
C ILE A 162 -0.10 -9.43 -4.78
N GLY A 163 1.10 -8.83 -4.74
CA GLY A 163 2.34 -9.54 -4.43
C GLY A 163 2.69 -10.63 -5.45
N GLY A 164 3.60 -11.50 -5.06
CA GLY A 164 4.02 -12.63 -5.87
C GLY A 164 5.46 -12.55 -6.35
N LYS A 165 5.95 -13.67 -6.86
CA LYS A 165 7.32 -13.80 -7.34
C LYS A 165 7.55 -12.91 -8.57
N SER A 166 8.69 -12.22 -8.61
CA SER A 166 9.04 -11.27 -9.66
C SER A 166 8.04 -10.11 -9.79
N THR A 167 7.70 -9.50 -8.66
CA THR A 167 6.86 -8.29 -8.62
C THR A 167 7.56 -7.12 -7.94
N ASN A 168 7.17 -5.90 -8.30
CA ASN A 168 7.49 -4.67 -7.60
C ASN A 168 6.30 -3.71 -7.74
N CYS A 169 5.44 -3.65 -6.73
CA CYS A 169 4.38 -2.66 -6.65
C CYS A 169 4.97 -1.34 -6.19
N VAL A 170 4.77 -0.27 -6.95
CA VAL A 170 5.37 1.03 -6.64
C VAL A 170 4.30 2.06 -6.31
N ILE A 171 4.42 2.66 -5.13
CA ILE A 171 3.48 3.64 -4.59
C ILE A 171 4.17 5.00 -4.44
N ALA A 172 3.55 6.02 -5.04
CA ALA A 172 3.93 7.42 -4.86
C ALA A 172 2.95 8.13 -3.92
N GLY A 173 3.46 8.98 -3.04
CA GLY A 173 2.64 9.85 -2.22
C GLY A 173 3.29 11.22 -2.04
N HIS A 174 2.47 12.27 -1.87
CA HIS A 174 2.98 13.59 -1.55
C HIS A 174 3.62 13.59 -0.16
N ARG A 175 4.78 14.25 -0.02
CA ARG A 175 5.40 14.47 1.29
C ARG A 175 4.48 15.29 2.18
N THR A 176 3.99 16.41 1.64
CA THR A 176 2.98 17.27 2.23
C THR A 176 2.09 17.80 1.10
N TRP A 177 0.80 17.90 1.34
CA TRP A 177 -0.14 18.44 0.37
C TRP A 177 -1.11 19.41 1.02
N SER A 178 -1.29 20.57 0.42
CA SER A 178 -2.22 21.59 0.92
C SER A 178 -2.09 21.91 2.43
N GLY A 179 -0.84 21.85 2.95
CA GLY A 179 -0.52 22.08 4.35
C GLY A 179 -0.65 20.86 5.27
N ALA A 180 -1.16 19.73 4.79
CA ALA A 180 -1.20 18.48 5.52
C ALA A 180 0.07 17.65 5.34
N ILE A 181 0.48 16.94 6.38
CA ILE A 181 1.57 15.96 6.33
C ILE A 181 0.97 14.63 5.88
N GLN A 182 1.50 14.08 4.77
CA GLN A 182 1.09 12.77 4.25
C GLN A 182 2.26 11.76 4.36
N PHE A 183 3.04 11.57 3.32
CA PHE A 183 4.12 10.57 3.28
C PHE A 183 5.48 11.06 3.84
N LYS A 184 5.53 12.22 4.49
CA LYS A 184 6.75 12.71 5.16
C LYS A 184 7.32 11.73 6.19
N GLY A 185 6.44 10.94 6.82
CA GLY A 185 6.83 9.93 7.81
C GLY A 185 7.79 8.86 7.27
N LEU A 186 7.83 8.61 5.95
CA LEU A 186 8.75 7.65 5.33
C LEU A 186 10.21 7.89 5.70
N GLU A 187 10.59 9.15 5.97
CA GLU A 187 11.98 9.52 6.36
C GLU A 187 12.39 8.96 7.74
N LYS A 188 11.44 8.44 8.54
CA LYS A 188 11.69 7.85 9.86
C LYS A 188 11.99 6.36 9.78
N LEU A 189 11.66 5.69 8.66
CA LEU A 189 11.72 4.24 8.52
C LEU A 189 13.15 3.72 8.54
N GLN A 190 13.29 2.55 9.15
CA GLN A 190 14.52 1.79 9.25
C GLN A 190 14.34 0.39 8.66
N VAL A 191 15.45 -0.25 8.31
CA VAL A 191 15.45 -1.65 7.87
C VAL A 191 14.82 -2.53 8.95
N GLY A 192 13.88 -3.39 8.55
CA GLY A 192 13.09 -4.25 9.42
C GLY A 192 11.72 -3.70 9.80
N ASP A 193 11.44 -2.41 9.58
CA ASP A 193 10.11 -1.85 9.84
C ASP A 193 9.05 -2.49 8.93
N GLU A 194 7.86 -2.70 9.50
CA GLU A 194 6.74 -3.34 8.82
C GLU A 194 5.94 -2.36 7.96
N VAL A 195 5.58 -2.81 6.77
CA VAL A 195 4.70 -2.12 5.81
C VAL A 195 3.61 -3.09 5.37
N ARG A 196 2.35 -2.76 5.64
CA ARG A 196 1.19 -3.56 5.22
C ARG A 196 0.50 -2.94 4.03
N LEU A 197 0.24 -3.77 3.04
CA LEU A 197 -0.54 -3.43 1.86
C LEU A 197 -1.81 -4.26 1.86
N THR A 198 -2.97 -3.63 2.00
CA THR A 198 -4.27 -4.30 1.90
C THR A 198 -4.88 -4.03 0.53
N ASN A 199 -5.25 -5.10 -0.15
CA ASN A 199 -5.92 -5.10 -1.45
C ASN A 199 -7.34 -5.71 -1.33
N PRO A 200 -8.14 -5.86 -2.39
CA PRO A 200 -9.48 -6.43 -2.31
C PRO A 200 -9.56 -7.83 -1.67
N TRP A 201 -8.49 -8.60 -1.73
CA TRP A 201 -8.50 -10.01 -1.34
C TRP A 201 -7.77 -10.30 -0.04
N GLU A 202 -6.66 -9.59 0.24
CA GLU A 202 -5.77 -9.93 1.35
C GLU A 202 -4.96 -8.73 1.85
N THR A 203 -4.30 -8.91 2.98
CA THR A 203 -3.30 -7.98 3.50
C THR A 203 -1.92 -8.63 3.37
N LEU A 204 -1.03 -7.99 2.63
CA LEU A 204 0.35 -8.40 2.41
C LEU A 204 1.26 -7.64 3.37
N THR A 205 2.11 -8.37 4.10
CA THR A 205 3.08 -7.78 5.02
C THR A 205 4.48 -7.82 4.40
N TYR A 206 5.08 -6.66 4.26
CA TYR A 206 6.43 -6.44 3.78
C TYR A 206 7.31 -5.88 4.89
N HIS A 207 8.63 -6.04 4.77
CA HIS A 207 9.60 -5.42 5.67
C HIS A 207 10.56 -4.54 4.88
N VAL A 208 10.90 -3.38 5.45
CA VAL A 208 11.87 -2.46 4.84
C VAL A 208 13.23 -3.16 4.77
N ILE A 209 13.81 -3.19 3.57
CA ILE A 209 15.15 -3.74 3.34
C ILE A 209 16.17 -2.67 2.99
N GLU A 210 15.70 -1.53 2.44
CA GLU A 210 16.57 -0.42 2.05
C GLU A 210 15.82 0.91 2.02
N THR A 211 16.51 1.98 2.37
CA THR A 211 16.05 3.36 2.13
C THR A 211 17.11 4.12 1.38
N LYS A 212 16.71 4.91 0.37
CA LYS A 212 17.66 5.68 -0.45
C LYS A 212 17.05 6.98 -0.97
N ILE A 213 17.93 7.90 -1.36
CA ILE A 213 17.54 9.15 -2.03
C ILE A 213 18.02 9.06 -3.48
N VAL A 214 17.09 9.16 -4.43
CA VAL A 214 17.35 9.05 -5.86
C VAL A 214 16.91 10.29 -6.63
N LEU A 215 17.33 10.40 -7.88
CA LEU A 215 16.84 11.42 -8.79
C LEU A 215 15.42 11.07 -9.29
N PRO A 216 14.63 12.07 -9.71
CA PRO A 216 13.25 11.83 -10.15
C PRO A 216 13.12 10.93 -11.39
N ASP A 217 14.17 10.83 -12.19
CA ASP A 217 14.27 10.05 -13.41
C ASP A 217 14.94 8.67 -13.22
N THR A 218 15.23 8.28 -11.99
CA THR A 218 15.77 6.96 -11.67
C THR A 218 14.69 5.90 -11.89
N VAL A 219 14.88 5.06 -12.90
CA VAL A 219 13.90 4.06 -13.35
C VAL A 219 14.20 2.67 -12.79
N ASP A 220 15.48 2.32 -12.64
CA ASP A 220 15.89 0.96 -12.26
C ASP A 220 15.31 0.50 -10.92
N GLU A 221 15.10 1.42 -9.99
CA GLU A 221 14.56 1.15 -8.67
C GLU A 221 13.06 0.76 -8.65
N ILE A 222 12.35 1.06 -9.73
CA ILE A 222 10.93 0.73 -9.86
C ILE A 222 10.69 -0.49 -10.75
N MET A 223 11.76 -1.05 -11.32
CA MET A 223 11.65 -2.25 -12.16
C MET A 223 11.41 -3.50 -11.32
N VAL A 224 10.75 -4.46 -11.94
CA VAL A 224 10.63 -5.82 -11.40
C VAL A 224 12.01 -6.45 -11.30
N GLN A 225 12.28 -7.13 -10.18
CA GLN A 225 13.48 -7.93 -9.96
C GLN A 225 13.11 -9.41 -9.92
N GLU A 226 13.83 -10.22 -10.69
CA GLU A 226 13.54 -11.65 -10.82
C GLU A 226 13.57 -12.35 -9.44
N GLY A 227 12.56 -13.15 -9.19
CA GLY A 227 12.45 -13.97 -7.98
C GLY A 227 12.02 -13.23 -6.70
N ARG A 228 11.95 -11.91 -6.71
CA ARG A 228 11.63 -11.09 -5.52
C ARG A 228 10.18 -10.63 -5.52
N ASP A 229 9.63 -10.44 -4.32
CA ASP A 229 8.33 -9.80 -4.09
C ASP A 229 8.57 -8.46 -3.39
N LEU A 230 8.55 -7.38 -4.17
CA LEU A 230 8.93 -6.05 -3.73
C LEU A 230 7.73 -5.11 -3.65
N LEU A 231 7.78 -4.24 -2.67
CA LEU A 231 6.96 -3.05 -2.53
C LEU A 231 7.88 -1.83 -2.39
N THR A 232 7.79 -0.90 -3.34
CA THR A 232 8.56 0.34 -3.28
C THR A 232 7.63 1.52 -2.99
N VAL A 233 7.89 2.26 -1.91
CA VAL A 233 7.09 3.44 -1.53
C VAL A 233 8.00 4.66 -1.59
N PHE A 234 7.56 5.74 -2.24
CA PHE A 234 8.38 6.93 -2.29
C PHE A 234 7.61 8.25 -2.17
N THR A 235 8.35 9.26 -1.75
CA THR A 235 7.86 10.65 -1.67
C THR A 235 8.93 11.63 -2.13
N CYS A 236 8.57 12.91 -2.28
CA CYS A 236 9.54 13.95 -2.59
C CYS A 236 10.39 14.29 -1.36
N THR A 237 11.66 14.66 -1.57
CA THR A 237 12.51 15.27 -0.53
C THR A 237 12.15 16.74 -0.30
N SER A 238 12.79 17.39 0.67
CA SER A 238 12.74 18.84 0.83
C SER A 238 14.17 19.41 0.59
N PRO A 239 14.37 20.24 -0.45
CA PRO A 239 13.44 20.66 -1.51
C PRO A 239 13.04 19.50 -2.44
N ASN A 240 11.98 19.68 -3.26
CA ASN A 240 11.39 18.65 -4.14
C ASN A 240 12.28 18.25 -5.34
N THR A 241 13.60 18.17 -5.14
CA THR A 241 14.57 17.88 -6.20
C THR A 241 14.88 16.40 -6.35
N ARG A 242 14.56 15.60 -5.33
CA ARG A 242 14.86 14.17 -5.29
C ARG A 242 13.65 13.37 -4.75
N ARG A 243 13.78 12.03 -4.77
CA ARG A 243 12.81 11.12 -4.17
C ARG A 243 13.44 10.38 -3.00
N TYR A 244 12.75 10.36 -1.88
CA TYR A 244 13.05 9.46 -0.77
C TYR A 244 12.28 8.17 -1.01
N MET A 245 13.00 7.07 -1.24
CA MET A 245 12.45 5.76 -1.55
C MET A 245 12.69 4.81 -0.39
N VAL A 246 11.69 4.01 -0.12
CA VAL A 246 11.71 2.89 0.82
C VAL A 246 11.39 1.64 0.03
N ILE A 247 12.32 0.70 0.02
CA ILE A 247 12.19 -0.59 -0.66
C ILE A 247 11.90 -1.63 0.40
N CYS A 248 10.81 -2.36 0.22
CA CYS A 248 10.36 -3.40 1.11
C CYS A 248 10.29 -4.72 0.36
N GLU A 249 10.49 -5.81 1.07
CA GLU A 249 10.43 -7.17 0.53
C GLU A 249 9.55 -8.05 1.41
N ARG A 250 8.81 -8.93 0.78
CA ARG A 250 8.05 -9.98 1.44
C ARG A 250 8.69 -11.33 1.16
N GLU A 251 8.89 -12.12 2.21
CA GLU A 251 9.31 -13.50 2.05
C GLU A 251 8.18 -14.29 1.39
N ILE A 252 8.51 -14.97 0.29
CA ILE A 252 7.58 -15.87 -0.39
C ILE A 252 7.74 -17.23 0.26
N GLU A 253 6.73 -17.69 1.01
CA GLU A 253 6.71 -19.05 1.52
C GLU A 253 6.65 -20.03 0.33
N GLU A 254 7.79 -20.62 -0.01
CA GLU A 254 7.83 -21.78 -0.91
C GLU A 254 7.24 -22.97 -0.15
N GLY A 255 5.94 -23.25 -0.36
CA GLY A 255 5.16 -24.38 0.11
C GLY A 255 5.56 -24.95 1.46
N ALA A 256 4.66 -25.04 2.40
CA ALA A 256 4.85 -25.49 3.78
C ALA A 256 5.66 -26.82 3.90
N SER A 257 6.98 -26.75 3.83
CA SER A 257 7.90 -27.86 4.09
C SER A 257 9.33 -27.36 4.32
N LYS A 258 9.52 -26.44 5.25
CA LYS A 258 10.82 -26.31 5.96
C LYS A 258 10.54 -25.82 7.37
N THR A 259 10.53 -26.77 8.29
CA THR A 259 10.72 -26.54 9.71
C THR A 259 12.00 -25.74 9.90
N TRP A 260 11.90 -24.52 10.37
CA TRP A 260 13.03 -23.69 10.76
C TRP A 260 13.67 -24.30 12.01
N ASN A 261 14.72 -25.10 11.77
CA ASN A 261 15.59 -25.59 12.84
C ASN A 261 16.63 -24.49 13.13
N TRP A 262 16.35 -23.64 14.10
CA TRP A 262 17.33 -22.76 14.72
C TRP A 262 18.32 -23.63 15.53
N ILE A 263 19.17 -24.41 14.84
CA ILE A 263 20.29 -25.06 15.49
C ILE A 263 21.38 -24.01 15.62
N LEU A 264 21.58 -23.60 16.86
CA LEU A 264 22.72 -22.88 17.38
C LEU A 264 24.00 -23.32 16.66
N LEU A 265 24.60 -22.43 15.86
CA LEU A 265 25.99 -22.60 15.45
C LEU A 265 26.88 -22.33 16.68
N PRO A 266 27.69 -23.29 17.14
CA PRO A 266 28.64 -23.02 18.20
C PRO A 266 29.72 -22.10 17.65
N TRP A 267 29.99 -21.04 18.41
CA TRP A 267 31.11 -20.15 18.23
C TRP A 267 32.42 -20.94 18.29
N VAL A 268 33.05 -21.19 17.18
CA VAL A 268 34.41 -21.74 17.15
C VAL A 268 35.38 -20.57 17.36
N ALA A 269 35.87 -20.49 18.60
CA ALA A 269 37.02 -19.67 18.92
C ALA A 269 38.25 -20.23 18.19
N SER A 270 38.87 -19.44 17.33
CA SER A 270 40.20 -19.73 16.76
C SER A 270 41.27 -19.50 17.80
N PRO A 271 42.18 -20.44 18.05
CA PRO A 271 43.37 -20.17 18.87
C PRO A 271 44.43 -19.47 18.03
N LEU A 272 44.99 -18.40 18.59
CA LEU A 272 46.22 -17.75 18.16
C LEU A 272 47.40 -18.72 18.12
N ARG A 273 48.12 -18.76 17.02
CA ARG A 273 49.57 -18.93 16.96
C ARG A 273 50.15 -18.06 15.88
#